data_389758a6c21e004aebdb5f5602e34082
#
_entry.id   389758a6c21e004aebdb5f5602e34082
#
_cell.length_a   1.000
_cell.length_b   1.000
_cell.length_c   1.000
_cell.angle_alpha   90.00
_cell.angle_beta   90.00
_cell.angle_gamma   90.00
#
_symmetry.space_group_name_H-M   'P 1'
#
loop_
_entity.id
_entity.type
_entity.pdbx_description
1 polymer ?
#
loop_
_entity_poly.entity_id
_entity_poly.type
_entity_poly.pdbx_seq_one_letter_code
_entity_poly.pdbx_strand_id
1 'polypeptide(L)'
;RNRESGTWEFRSAAQYAYQPASLLLEEGKSKFNQHNFYTDNSAAYLRKYNGFTQQYKAGIQGERATLKYTPAGQSYDFNASHLSLYLTPYFQLKRGKWLTTLSLPLKAERYFSQQRSFLFFNPSTYLRYKLDYHWTFSLYGSLKRSAGDFSDLYPGLYQTDYRTWRDGNGLFPTSTTQTYNLYGEYKNTVQEFFITAALTYSRSNRNTLFEQSVSEDAIVYTRRELPNHNDSWNLSS
;
A
#
# COMPACT_ATOMS: atom_id res chain seq x y z
N ARG A 1 31.52 -8.46 29.30
CA ARG A 1 30.03 -8.26 29.38
C ARG A 1 29.67 -7.18 28.38
N ASN A 2 29.33 -7.57 27.15
CA ASN A 2 28.74 -6.63 26.17
C ASN A 2 27.42 -6.13 26.74
N ARG A 3 27.35 -4.88 27.16
CA ARG A 3 26.10 -4.23 27.51
C ARG A 3 25.31 -4.11 26.22
N GLU A 4 24.26 -4.92 26.13
CA GLU A 4 23.25 -4.85 25.06
C GLU A 4 22.44 -3.58 25.26
N SER A 5 22.85 -2.52 24.57
CA SER A 5 22.10 -1.27 24.59
C SER A 5 21.03 -1.29 23.49
N GLY A 6 19.79 -1.07 23.86
CA GLY A 6 18.74 -0.74 22.90
C GLY A 6 18.92 0.69 22.38
N THR A 7 18.51 0.93 21.15
CA THR A 7 18.57 2.24 20.51
C THR A 7 17.14 2.74 20.27
N TRP A 8 16.89 4.00 20.64
CA TRP A 8 15.66 4.70 20.31
C TRP A 8 15.87 5.57 19.08
N GLU A 9 14.90 5.58 18.21
CA GLU A 9 14.82 6.44 17.04
C GLU A 9 13.47 7.17 17.06
N PHE A 10 13.49 8.49 16.85
CA PHE A 10 12.29 9.30 16.71
C PHE A 10 12.29 9.92 15.32
N ARG A 11 11.15 9.86 14.66
CA ARG A 11 10.94 10.44 13.35
C ARG A 11 9.70 11.29 13.35
N SER A 12 9.82 12.51 12.82
CA SER A 12 8.69 13.39 12.52
C SER A 12 8.82 13.82 11.06
N ALA A 13 7.74 13.71 10.31
CA ALA A 13 7.66 14.13 8.92
C ALA A 13 6.33 14.84 8.67
N ALA A 14 6.38 15.90 7.88
CA ALA A 14 5.20 16.58 7.34
C ALA A 14 5.43 16.81 5.85
N GLN A 15 4.41 16.61 5.05
CA GLN A 15 4.44 16.78 3.61
C GLN A 15 3.16 17.49 3.15
N TYR A 16 3.33 18.46 2.28
CA TYR A 16 2.24 19.08 1.56
C TYR A 16 2.44 18.79 0.07
N ALA A 17 1.39 18.35 -0.61
CA ALA A 17 1.37 18.14 -2.04
C ALA A 17 0.18 18.88 -2.66
N TYR A 18 0.44 19.55 -3.77
CA TYR A 18 -0.57 20.16 -4.61
C TYR A 18 -0.51 19.54 -6.00
N GLN A 19 -1.62 18.99 -6.45
CA GLN A 19 -1.73 18.32 -7.74
C GLN A 19 -2.84 19.01 -8.55
N PRO A 20 -2.49 19.99 -9.40
CA PRO A 20 -3.44 20.57 -10.32
C PRO A 20 -3.60 19.68 -11.56
N ALA A 21 -4.83 19.44 -11.97
CA ALA A 21 -5.16 18.85 -13.25
C ALA A 21 -6.18 19.73 -13.96
N SER A 22 -6.02 19.91 -15.26
CA SER A 22 -7.01 20.64 -16.06
C SER A 22 -7.21 19.94 -17.40
N LEU A 23 -8.45 19.85 -17.82
CA LEU A 23 -8.87 19.29 -19.08
C LEU A 23 -9.56 20.41 -19.89
N LEU A 24 -9.09 20.64 -21.11
CA LEU A 24 -9.70 21.60 -22.04
C LEU A 24 -10.67 20.83 -22.95
N LEU A 25 -11.92 21.20 -22.93
CA LEU A 25 -13.01 20.63 -23.69
C LEU A 25 -13.60 21.70 -24.63
N GLU A 26 -14.30 21.28 -25.67
CA GLU A 26 -15.02 22.21 -26.56
C GLU A 26 -16.05 23.08 -25.81
N GLU A 27 -16.68 22.52 -24.77
CA GLU A 27 -17.68 23.20 -23.92
C GLU A 27 -17.06 24.04 -22.78
N GLY A 28 -15.74 24.06 -22.63
CA GLY A 28 -15.07 24.80 -21.58
C GLY A 28 -13.93 24.03 -20.89
N LYS A 29 -13.41 24.61 -19.80
CA LYS A 29 -12.29 24.06 -19.05
C LYS A 29 -12.77 23.40 -17.77
N SER A 30 -12.57 22.10 -17.63
CA SER A 30 -12.69 21.38 -16.36
C SER A 30 -11.38 21.44 -15.59
N LYS A 31 -11.46 21.71 -14.28
CA LYS A 31 -10.31 21.72 -13.38
C LYS A 31 -10.53 20.74 -12.24
N PHE A 32 -9.51 19.99 -11.93
CA PHE A 32 -9.46 19.13 -10.76
C PHE A 32 -8.19 19.44 -9.97
N ASN A 33 -8.37 20.00 -8.78
CA ASN A 33 -7.25 20.36 -7.91
C ASN A 33 -7.31 19.51 -6.66
N GLN A 34 -6.18 18.94 -6.28
CA GLN A 34 -6.05 18.19 -5.06
C GLN A 34 -4.96 18.80 -4.18
N HIS A 35 -5.30 19.06 -2.94
CA HIS A 35 -4.39 19.47 -1.89
C HIS A 35 -4.30 18.37 -0.86
N ASN A 36 -3.11 17.83 -0.62
CA ASN A 36 -2.86 16.80 0.38
C ASN A 36 -1.90 17.34 1.43
N PHE A 37 -2.28 17.21 2.68
CA PHE A 37 -1.41 17.42 3.83
C PHE A 37 -1.26 16.10 4.59
N TYR A 38 -0.04 15.65 4.77
CA TYR A 38 0.30 14.41 5.43
C TYR A 38 1.31 14.65 6.56
N THR A 39 1.12 13.96 7.69
CA THR A 39 2.06 13.92 8.81
C THR A 39 2.29 12.50 9.27
N ASP A 40 3.53 12.17 9.65
CA ASP A 40 3.90 10.90 10.28
C ASP A 40 4.88 11.17 11.43
N ASN A 41 4.46 10.81 12.64
CA ASN A 41 5.28 10.93 13.84
C ASN A 41 5.42 9.55 14.47
N SER A 42 6.64 9.09 14.68
CA SER A 42 6.90 7.75 15.18
C SER A 42 8.09 7.67 16.12
N ALA A 43 8.03 6.67 16.98
CA ALA A 43 9.13 6.24 17.82
C ALA A 43 9.42 4.76 17.54
N ALA A 44 10.67 4.39 17.47
CA ALA A 44 11.11 3.02 17.32
C ALA A 44 12.15 2.66 18.39
N TYR A 45 12.04 1.46 18.91
CA TYR A 45 13.02 0.85 19.80
C TYR A 45 13.63 -0.35 19.09
N LEU A 46 14.95 -0.35 18.95
CA LEU A 46 15.72 -1.41 18.30
C LEU A 46 16.66 -2.05 19.34
N ARG A 47 16.64 -3.38 19.42
CA ARG A 47 17.58 -4.16 20.22
C ARG A 47 18.14 -5.31 19.39
N LYS A 48 19.47 -5.50 19.47
CA LYS A 48 20.18 -6.62 18.82
C LYS A 48 20.87 -7.47 19.86
N TYR A 49 20.73 -8.79 19.72
CA TYR A 49 21.30 -9.75 20.62
C TYR A 49 21.62 -11.06 19.89
N ASN A 50 22.89 -11.48 19.86
CA ASN A 50 23.33 -12.82 19.42
C ASN A 50 22.64 -13.35 18.13
N GLY A 51 22.57 -12.49 17.08
CA GLY A 51 21.93 -12.85 15.83
C GLY A 51 20.39 -12.67 15.82
N PHE A 52 19.82 -12.25 16.96
CA PHE A 52 18.42 -11.85 17.06
C PHE A 52 18.29 -10.32 17.08
N THR A 53 17.45 -9.78 16.24
CA THR A 53 17.09 -8.36 16.21
C THR A 53 15.61 -8.24 16.46
N GLN A 54 15.22 -7.37 17.36
CA GLN A 54 13.83 -6.98 17.61
C GLN A 54 13.70 -5.48 17.46
N GLN A 55 12.64 -5.04 16.80
CA GLN A 55 12.28 -3.65 16.66
C GLN A 55 10.79 -3.49 16.91
N TYR A 56 10.44 -2.46 17.67
CA TYR A 56 9.07 -2.06 17.89
C TYR A 56 8.93 -0.62 17.43
N LYS A 57 8.14 -0.39 16.39
CA LYS A 57 7.85 0.95 15.88
C LYS A 57 6.39 1.25 16.14
N ALA A 58 6.12 2.37 16.82
CA ALA A 58 4.78 2.90 17.03
C ALA A 58 4.69 4.33 16.52
N GLY A 59 3.55 4.72 15.98
CA GLY A 59 3.39 6.08 15.49
C GLY A 59 1.95 6.45 15.20
N ILE A 60 1.82 7.73 14.84
CA ILE A 60 0.58 8.37 14.44
C ILE A 60 0.76 9.02 13.08
N GLN A 61 -0.17 8.77 12.16
CA GLN A 61 -0.23 9.39 10.84
C GLN A 61 -1.53 10.16 10.72
N GLY A 62 -1.44 11.38 10.22
CA GLY A 62 -2.59 12.20 9.87
C GLY A 62 -2.53 12.57 8.41
N GLU A 63 -3.66 12.50 7.72
CA GLU A 63 -3.78 12.94 6.34
C GLU A 63 -5.07 13.72 6.15
N ARG A 64 -4.97 14.82 5.41
CA ARG A 64 -6.10 15.62 4.99
C ARG A 64 -5.97 15.91 3.51
N ALA A 65 -7.01 15.57 2.75
CA ALA A 65 -7.15 15.87 1.35
C ALA A 65 -8.32 16.83 1.12
N THR A 66 -8.10 17.85 0.30
CA THR A 66 -9.13 18.71 -0.25
C THR A 66 -9.14 18.49 -1.75
N LEU A 67 -10.25 18.00 -2.28
CA LEU A 67 -10.48 17.78 -3.70
C LEU A 67 -11.45 18.85 -4.19
N LYS A 68 -11.04 19.63 -5.18
CA LYS A 68 -11.85 20.66 -5.78
C LYS A 68 -12.03 20.35 -7.26
N TYR A 69 -13.26 20.04 -7.65
CA TYR A 69 -13.64 19.79 -9.03
C TYR A 69 -14.51 20.92 -9.55
N THR A 70 -14.10 21.52 -10.66
CA THR A 70 -14.81 22.63 -11.30
C THR A 70 -15.08 22.28 -12.76
N PRO A 71 -16.20 21.61 -13.08
CA PRO A 71 -16.69 21.51 -14.45
C PRO A 71 -17.28 22.85 -14.87
N ALA A 72 -17.22 23.21 -16.13
CA ALA A 72 -17.85 24.34 -16.81
C ALA A 72 -18.72 25.30 -15.93
N GLY A 73 -18.10 25.96 -14.91
CA GLY A 73 -18.77 27.03 -14.16
C GLY A 73 -19.30 26.69 -12.76
N GLN A 74 -19.36 25.43 -12.34
CA GLN A 74 -19.73 25.02 -10.98
C GLN A 74 -18.52 24.44 -10.25
N SER A 75 -18.38 24.71 -8.95
CA SER A 75 -17.31 24.16 -8.13
C SER A 75 -17.86 23.23 -7.08
N TYR A 76 -17.27 22.05 -6.98
CA TYR A 76 -17.58 21.03 -5.98
C TYR A 76 -16.36 20.80 -5.12
N ASP A 77 -16.49 21.01 -3.82
CA ASP A 77 -15.42 20.83 -2.85
C ASP A 77 -15.70 19.58 -2.00
N PHE A 78 -14.73 18.70 -1.92
CA PHE A 78 -14.77 17.52 -1.06
C PHE A 78 -13.57 17.52 -0.13
N ASN A 79 -13.83 17.45 1.18
CA ASN A 79 -12.80 17.37 2.20
C ASN A 79 -12.81 15.98 2.82
N ALA A 80 -11.67 15.33 2.81
CA ALA A 80 -11.47 14.06 3.47
C ALA A 80 -10.32 14.17 4.47
N SER A 81 -10.47 13.55 5.62
CA SER A 81 -9.41 13.47 6.62
C SER A 81 -9.39 12.10 7.27
N HIS A 82 -8.19 11.66 7.58
CA HIS A 82 -7.94 10.35 8.15
C HIS A 82 -6.82 10.43 9.18
N LEU A 83 -7.01 9.69 10.26
CA LEU A 83 -6.04 9.50 11.31
C LEU A 83 -5.76 8.02 11.46
N SER A 84 -4.50 7.64 11.57
CA SER A 84 -4.11 6.27 11.86
C SER A 84 -3.10 6.18 12.99
N LEU A 85 -3.29 5.18 13.83
CA LEU A 85 -2.34 4.73 14.83
C LEU A 85 -1.76 3.41 14.37
N TYR A 86 -0.45 3.24 14.47
CA TYR A 86 0.18 1.99 14.07
C TYR A 86 1.21 1.49 15.06
N LEU A 87 1.34 0.17 15.12
CA LEU A 87 2.36 -0.56 15.85
C LEU A 87 2.94 -1.62 14.92
N THR A 88 4.25 -1.64 14.74
CA THR A 88 4.95 -2.57 13.85
C THR A 88 6.06 -3.30 14.62
N PRO A 89 5.75 -4.43 15.28
CA PRO A 89 6.75 -5.35 15.78
C PRO A 89 7.48 -6.01 14.61
N TYR A 90 8.81 -6.05 14.69
CA TYR A 90 9.67 -6.70 13.72
C TYR A 90 10.70 -7.56 14.44
N PHE A 91 10.87 -8.79 13.99
CA PHE A 91 11.81 -9.75 14.52
C PHE A 91 12.68 -10.31 13.40
N GLN A 92 13.96 -10.43 13.64
CA GLN A 92 14.90 -11.07 12.74
C GLN A 92 15.79 -12.02 13.52
N LEU A 93 15.87 -13.26 13.06
CA LEU A 93 16.75 -14.27 13.58
C LEU A 93 17.74 -14.70 12.51
N LYS A 94 19.04 -14.56 12.81
CA LYS A 94 20.11 -15.09 11.96
C LYS A 94 20.85 -16.18 12.75
N ARG A 95 20.77 -17.42 12.31
CA ARG A 95 21.43 -18.55 12.94
C ARG A 95 22.02 -19.49 11.90
N GLY A 96 23.36 -19.56 11.84
CA GLY A 96 24.05 -20.36 10.84
C GLY A 96 23.65 -20.00 9.41
N LYS A 97 23.08 -20.95 8.69
CA LYS A 97 22.64 -20.83 7.30
C LYS A 97 21.25 -20.19 7.14
N TRP A 98 20.54 -19.95 8.25
CA TRP A 98 19.17 -19.45 8.27
C TRP A 98 19.12 -17.95 8.58
N LEU A 99 18.28 -17.24 7.84
CA LEU A 99 17.80 -15.90 8.17
C LEU A 99 16.28 -15.91 8.11
N THR A 100 15.64 -15.60 9.22
CA THR A 100 14.18 -15.50 9.31
C THR A 100 13.82 -14.09 9.75
N THR A 101 12.85 -13.48 9.08
CA THR A 101 12.24 -12.22 9.51
C THR A 101 10.75 -12.40 9.66
N LEU A 102 10.18 -11.72 10.66
CA LEU A 102 8.75 -11.66 10.92
C LEU A 102 8.38 -10.21 11.22
N SER A 103 7.45 -9.66 10.46
CA SER A 103 6.88 -8.33 10.69
C SER A 103 5.38 -8.45 10.93
N LEU A 104 4.88 -7.79 11.98
CA LEU A 104 3.49 -7.91 12.45
C LEU A 104 2.83 -6.51 12.57
N PRO A 105 2.71 -5.74 11.47
CA PRO A 105 2.09 -4.43 11.51
C PRO A 105 0.61 -4.50 11.88
N LEU A 106 0.24 -3.71 12.88
CA LEU A 106 -1.14 -3.40 13.26
C LEU A 106 -1.38 -1.92 12.97
N LYS A 107 -2.49 -1.59 12.32
CA LYS A 107 -2.86 -0.21 11.99
C LYS A 107 -4.35 -0.01 12.24
N ALA A 108 -4.68 0.92 13.14
CA ALA A 108 -6.04 1.37 13.37
C ALA A 108 -6.25 2.69 12.60
N GLU A 109 -7.25 2.75 11.76
CA GLU A 109 -7.55 3.90 10.90
C GLU A 109 -8.95 4.44 11.18
N ARG A 110 -9.07 5.77 11.23
CA ARG A 110 -10.33 6.49 11.34
C ARG A 110 -10.48 7.48 10.20
N TYR A 111 -11.49 7.29 9.37
CA TYR A 111 -11.91 8.18 8.30
C TYR A 111 -13.05 9.05 8.78
N PHE A 112 -12.82 10.35 8.94
CA PHE A 112 -13.80 11.24 9.58
C PHE A 112 -14.96 11.59 8.65
N SER A 113 -14.68 11.78 7.35
CA SER A 113 -15.72 12.13 6.37
C SER A 113 -16.78 11.05 6.18
N GLN A 114 -16.39 9.76 6.25
CA GLN A 114 -17.26 8.61 6.11
C GLN A 114 -17.68 8.00 7.45
N GLN A 115 -17.16 8.51 8.57
CA GLN A 115 -17.38 7.99 9.93
C GLN A 115 -17.04 6.50 10.06
N ARG A 116 -16.03 6.02 9.30
CA ARG A 116 -15.60 4.63 9.30
C ARG A 116 -14.29 4.43 10.04
N SER A 117 -14.16 3.28 10.69
CA SER A 117 -12.95 2.85 11.38
C SER A 117 -12.56 1.45 10.92
N PHE A 118 -11.26 1.22 10.77
CA PHE A 118 -10.70 -0.07 10.36
C PHE A 118 -9.56 -0.46 11.27
N LEU A 119 -9.41 -1.76 11.48
CA LEU A 119 -8.23 -2.35 12.10
C LEU A 119 -7.59 -3.31 11.08
N PHE A 120 -6.40 -2.99 10.64
CA PHE A 120 -5.64 -3.78 9.69
C PHE A 120 -4.50 -4.50 10.41
N PHE A 121 -4.39 -5.80 10.15
CA PHE A 121 -3.25 -6.62 10.53
C PHE A 121 -2.59 -7.13 9.25
N ASN A 122 -1.32 -6.73 9.02
CA ASN A 122 -0.60 -6.91 7.78
C ASN A 122 0.70 -7.72 7.99
N PRO A 123 0.63 -8.98 8.45
CA PRO A 123 1.81 -9.77 8.73
C PRO A 123 2.59 -10.09 7.46
N SER A 124 3.92 -10.15 7.60
CA SER A 124 4.81 -10.69 6.58
C SER A 124 5.95 -11.47 7.20
N THR A 125 6.39 -12.50 6.47
CA THR A 125 7.52 -13.34 6.86
C THR A 125 8.45 -13.51 5.68
N TYR A 126 9.74 -13.60 5.98
CA TYR A 126 10.77 -13.93 5.01
C TYR A 126 11.71 -14.95 5.64
N LEU A 127 11.94 -16.03 4.93
CA LEU A 127 12.86 -17.10 5.29
C LEU A 127 13.90 -17.23 4.20
N ARG A 128 15.17 -17.22 4.56
CA ARG A 128 16.29 -17.49 3.66
C ARG A 128 17.14 -18.60 4.21
N TYR A 129 17.48 -19.54 3.37
CA TYR A 129 18.36 -20.65 3.65
C TYR A 129 19.53 -20.70 2.67
N LYS A 130 20.74 -20.59 3.16
CA LYS A 130 21.96 -20.80 2.37
C LYS A 130 22.40 -22.25 2.53
N LEU A 131 22.16 -23.07 1.49
CA LEU A 131 22.55 -24.48 1.52
C LEU A 131 24.08 -24.62 1.56
N ASP A 132 24.74 -23.89 0.65
CA ASP A 132 26.21 -23.81 0.54
C ASP A 132 26.65 -22.46 -0.04
N TYR A 133 27.85 -22.40 -0.63
CA TYR A 133 28.37 -21.17 -1.26
C TYR A 133 27.67 -20.83 -2.58
N HIS A 134 27.00 -21.82 -3.21
CA HIS A 134 26.38 -21.67 -4.51
C HIS A 134 24.87 -21.48 -4.41
N TRP A 135 24.21 -22.24 -3.54
CA TRP A 135 22.76 -22.29 -3.46
C TRP A 135 22.18 -21.45 -2.32
N THR A 136 21.23 -20.60 -2.69
CA THR A 136 20.40 -19.83 -1.77
C THR A 136 18.94 -20.02 -2.12
N PHE A 137 18.11 -20.33 -1.12
CA PHE A 137 16.67 -20.41 -1.26
C PHE A 137 16.02 -19.39 -0.34
N SER A 138 14.92 -18.78 -0.81
CA SER A 138 14.12 -17.92 0.05
C SER A 138 12.64 -18.08 -0.20
N LEU A 139 11.88 -17.91 0.88
CA LEU A 139 10.43 -17.93 0.91
C LEU A 139 9.96 -16.61 1.52
N TYR A 140 9.02 -15.97 0.86
CA TYR A 140 8.34 -14.78 1.35
C TYR A 140 6.85 -15.03 1.40
N GLY A 141 6.19 -14.59 2.46
CA GLY A 141 4.75 -14.59 2.59
C GLY A 141 4.26 -13.29 3.20
N SER A 142 3.15 -12.75 2.69
CA SER A 142 2.53 -11.56 3.25
C SER A 142 1.02 -11.55 3.08
N LEU A 143 0.36 -10.91 4.05
CA LEU A 143 -1.04 -10.50 3.99
C LEU A 143 -1.07 -8.97 4.09
N LYS A 144 -1.65 -8.30 3.10
CA LYS A 144 -1.83 -6.85 3.07
C LYS A 144 -3.31 -6.53 2.98
N ARG A 145 -3.82 -5.79 3.96
CA ARG A 145 -5.16 -5.21 3.97
C ARG A 145 -5.05 -3.71 3.90
N SER A 146 -5.86 -3.07 3.08
CA SER A 146 -5.88 -1.62 2.93
C SER A 146 -7.28 -1.13 2.60
N ALA A 147 -7.53 0.10 2.98
CA ALA A 147 -8.62 0.91 2.45
C ALA A 147 -8.16 1.64 1.18
N GLY A 148 -9.10 2.14 0.39
CA GLY A 148 -8.81 2.92 -0.80
C GLY A 148 -8.29 4.32 -0.48
N ASP A 149 -7.81 4.99 -1.52
CA ASP A 149 -7.29 6.36 -1.45
C ASP A 149 -8.43 7.40 -1.33
N PHE A 150 -8.09 8.65 -0.96
CA PHE A 150 -9.08 9.73 -0.85
C PHE A 150 -9.77 10.07 -2.16
N SER A 151 -9.09 9.95 -3.30
CA SER A 151 -9.71 10.11 -4.62
C SER A 151 -10.83 9.11 -4.88
N ASP A 152 -10.71 7.92 -4.28
CA ASP A 152 -11.74 6.88 -4.35
C ASP A 152 -12.99 7.21 -3.52
N LEU A 153 -12.87 8.12 -2.56
CA LEU A 153 -13.93 8.51 -1.64
C LEU A 153 -14.76 9.70 -2.14
N TYR A 154 -14.35 10.33 -3.24
CA TYR A 154 -15.10 11.42 -3.84
C TYR A 154 -16.50 10.93 -4.27
N PRO A 155 -17.59 11.54 -3.75
CA PRO A 155 -18.93 10.98 -3.94
C PRO A 155 -19.60 11.39 -5.24
N GLY A 156 -18.89 12.12 -6.11
CA GLY A 156 -19.45 12.70 -7.34
C GLY A 156 -18.87 12.12 -8.60
N LEU A 157 -19.52 12.48 -9.70
CA LEU A 157 -19.04 12.23 -11.05
C LEU A 157 -18.00 13.26 -11.42
N TYR A 158 -16.82 12.81 -11.86
CA TYR A 158 -15.74 13.69 -12.32
C TYR A 158 -15.07 13.14 -13.57
N GLN A 159 -14.64 14.06 -14.41
CA GLN A 159 -14.02 13.75 -15.69
C GLN A 159 -12.51 13.52 -15.50
N THR A 160 -12.03 12.39 -15.98
CA THR A 160 -10.60 12.02 -15.92
C THR A 160 -9.88 12.18 -17.26
N ASP A 161 -10.63 12.17 -18.36
CA ASP A 161 -10.15 12.32 -19.72
C ASP A 161 -11.28 12.90 -20.58
N TYR A 162 -11.01 13.31 -21.81
CA TYR A 162 -12.00 13.97 -22.70
C TYR A 162 -13.30 13.19 -22.89
N ARG A 163 -13.29 11.86 -22.78
CA ARG A 163 -14.47 10.97 -22.86
C ARG A 163 -14.71 10.12 -21.62
N THR A 164 -13.79 10.18 -20.64
CA THR A 164 -13.81 9.27 -19.50
C THR A 164 -14.25 9.99 -18.24
N TRP A 165 -15.29 9.43 -17.62
CA TRP A 165 -15.87 9.90 -16.37
C TRP A 165 -15.72 8.83 -15.29
N ARG A 166 -15.52 9.25 -14.06
CA ARG A 166 -15.55 8.38 -12.90
C ARG A 166 -16.61 8.84 -11.92
N ASP A 167 -17.43 7.89 -11.47
CA ASP A 167 -18.37 8.07 -10.38
C ASP A 167 -17.91 7.25 -9.18
N GLY A 168 -17.48 7.93 -8.12
CA GLY A 168 -17.03 7.30 -6.89
C GLY A 168 -18.18 6.77 -6.04
N ASN A 169 -19.41 7.30 -6.23
CA ASN A 169 -20.65 7.05 -5.48
C ASN A 169 -20.48 6.85 -3.95
N GLY A 170 -19.42 7.40 -3.38
CA GLY A 170 -19.15 7.37 -1.94
C GLY A 170 -18.89 5.98 -1.35
N LEU A 171 -18.74 4.95 -2.17
CA LEU A 171 -18.42 3.60 -1.73
C LEU A 171 -16.98 3.53 -1.23
N PHE A 172 -16.78 2.88 -0.09
CA PHE A 172 -15.47 2.73 0.53
C PHE A 172 -14.79 1.45 0.06
N PRO A 173 -13.77 1.52 -0.82
CA PRO A 173 -13.09 0.33 -1.30
C PRO A 173 -12.17 -0.22 -0.22
N THR A 174 -12.18 -1.53 -0.07
CA THR A 174 -11.23 -2.27 0.76
C THR A 174 -10.61 -3.40 -0.06
N SER A 175 -9.37 -3.69 0.20
CA SER A 175 -8.68 -4.80 -0.45
C SER A 175 -7.90 -5.65 0.55
N THR A 176 -7.80 -6.94 0.24
CA THR A 176 -6.95 -7.90 0.94
C THR A 176 -6.11 -8.63 -0.09
N THR A 177 -4.81 -8.49 -0.02
CA THR A 177 -3.86 -9.16 -0.92
C THR A 177 -2.99 -10.11 -0.14
N GLN A 178 -2.93 -11.36 -0.56
CA GLN A 178 -2.02 -12.39 -0.10
C GLN A 178 -0.96 -12.60 -1.18
N THR A 179 0.31 -12.64 -0.78
CA THR A 179 1.42 -12.87 -1.72
C THR A 179 2.36 -13.90 -1.13
N TYR A 180 2.71 -14.88 -1.93
CA TYR A 180 3.72 -15.90 -1.62
C TYR A 180 4.74 -15.93 -2.74
N ASN A 181 6.02 -15.91 -2.38
CA ASN A 181 7.11 -15.96 -3.34
C ASN A 181 8.13 -17.01 -2.89
N LEU A 182 8.45 -17.93 -3.78
CA LEU A 182 9.53 -18.89 -3.65
C LEU A 182 10.63 -18.48 -4.62
N TYR A 183 11.85 -18.34 -4.12
CA TYR A 183 13.01 -17.93 -4.91
C TYR A 183 14.17 -18.89 -4.67
N GLY A 184 14.84 -19.28 -5.75
CA GLY A 184 16.05 -20.07 -5.75
C GLY A 184 17.14 -19.37 -6.57
N GLU A 185 18.35 -19.36 -6.05
CA GLU A 185 19.54 -18.80 -6.70
C GLU A 185 20.67 -19.80 -6.65
N TYR A 186 21.25 -20.06 -7.82
CA TYR A 186 22.55 -20.73 -7.95
C TYR A 186 23.59 -19.71 -8.45
N LYS A 187 24.72 -19.65 -7.77
CA LYS A 187 25.80 -18.70 -8.10
C LYS A 187 27.14 -19.40 -8.06
N ASN A 188 27.81 -19.50 -9.20
CA ASN A 188 29.21 -19.96 -9.29
C ASN A 188 30.07 -18.82 -9.86
N THR A 189 30.77 -18.13 -8.97
CA THR A 189 31.61 -16.97 -9.33
C THR A 189 32.89 -17.36 -10.05
N VAL A 190 33.38 -18.60 -9.90
CA VAL A 190 34.60 -19.08 -10.57
C VAL A 190 34.33 -19.37 -12.04
N GLN A 191 33.15 -19.91 -12.34
CA GLN A 191 32.72 -20.23 -13.71
C GLN A 191 31.84 -19.15 -14.32
N GLU A 192 31.63 -18.02 -13.63
CA GLU A 192 30.76 -16.91 -14.04
C GLU A 192 29.32 -17.37 -14.43
N PHE A 193 28.84 -18.41 -13.74
CA PHE A 193 27.54 -19.01 -14.04
C PHE A 193 26.54 -18.69 -12.93
N PHE A 194 25.37 -18.13 -13.33
CA PHE A 194 24.30 -17.68 -12.43
C PHE A 194 22.97 -18.17 -12.96
N ILE A 195 22.15 -18.77 -12.09
CA ILE A 195 20.77 -19.13 -12.39
C ILE A 195 19.90 -18.59 -11.25
N THR A 196 18.78 -17.98 -11.60
CA THR A 196 17.73 -17.60 -10.66
C THR A 196 16.40 -18.18 -11.11
N ALA A 197 15.54 -18.53 -10.17
CA ALA A 197 14.17 -18.90 -10.45
C ALA A 197 13.27 -18.36 -9.36
N ALA A 198 12.14 -17.78 -9.74
CA ALA A 198 11.15 -17.29 -8.79
C ALA A 198 9.75 -17.72 -9.21
N LEU A 199 8.98 -18.21 -8.25
CA LEU A 199 7.56 -18.51 -8.38
C LEU A 199 6.79 -17.62 -7.41
N THR A 200 5.91 -16.77 -7.96
CA THR A 200 5.06 -15.89 -7.17
C THR A 200 3.61 -16.25 -7.37
N TYR A 201 2.88 -16.45 -6.28
CA TYR A 201 1.43 -16.51 -6.25
C TYR A 201 0.89 -15.29 -5.53
N SER A 202 -0.11 -14.64 -6.10
CA SER A 202 -0.82 -13.52 -5.47
C SER A 202 -2.32 -13.68 -5.63
N ARG A 203 -3.05 -13.50 -4.52
CA ARG A 203 -4.51 -13.45 -4.49
C ARG A 203 -4.95 -12.12 -3.92
N SER A 204 -5.75 -11.37 -4.69
CA SER A 204 -6.32 -10.09 -4.29
C SER A 204 -7.83 -10.19 -4.23
N ASN A 205 -8.40 -9.96 -3.05
CA ASN A 205 -9.84 -9.84 -2.83
C ASN A 205 -10.19 -8.36 -2.68
N ARG A 206 -11.25 -7.90 -3.34
CA ARG A 206 -11.77 -6.53 -3.27
C ARG A 206 -13.27 -6.56 -3.03
N ASN A 207 -13.78 -5.56 -2.29
CA ASN A 207 -15.21 -5.43 -2.04
C ASN A 207 -15.93 -4.64 -3.14
N THR A 208 -15.20 -3.99 -4.04
CA THR A 208 -15.77 -3.16 -5.10
C THR A 208 -15.19 -3.48 -6.46
N LEU A 209 -15.96 -3.26 -7.49
CA LEU A 209 -15.58 -3.35 -8.90
C LEU A 209 -16.02 -2.08 -9.63
N PHE A 210 -15.35 -1.73 -10.73
CA PHE A 210 -15.83 -0.70 -11.64
C PHE A 210 -16.67 -1.33 -12.74
N GLU A 211 -17.91 -0.89 -12.84
CA GLU A 211 -18.77 -1.11 -13.99
C GLU A 211 -18.47 -0.05 -15.04
N GLN A 212 -18.33 -0.46 -16.28
CA GLN A 212 -18.09 0.43 -17.40
C GLN A 212 -19.37 0.54 -18.24
N SER A 213 -19.86 1.77 -18.42
CA SER A 213 -20.91 2.10 -19.38
C SER A 213 -20.29 2.91 -20.52
N VAL A 214 -20.53 2.47 -21.75
CA VAL A 214 -19.99 3.12 -22.95
C VAL A 214 -21.15 3.67 -23.77
N SER A 215 -21.11 4.97 -24.07
CA SER A 215 -21.97 5.66 -25.03
C SER A 215 -21.15 6.25 -26.17
N GLU A 216 -21.80 6.83 -27.17
CA GLU A 216 -21.08 7.46 -28.30
C GLU A 216 -20.16 8.58 -27.84
N ASP A 217 -20.56 9.34 -26.79
CA ASP A 217 -19.86 10.54 -26.33
C ASP A 217 -19.04 10.33 -25.05
N ALA A 218 -19.33 9.27 -24.26
CA ALA A 218 -18.74 9.10 -22.95
C ALA A 218 -18.52 7.64 -22.55
N ILE A 219 -17.47 7.44 -21.75
CA ILE A 219 -17.19 6.21 -21.03
C ILE A 219 -17.29 6.53 -19.54
N VAL A 220 -18.25 5.91 -18.86
CA VAL A 220 -18.48 6.15 -17.42
C VAL A 220 -18.08 4.92 -16.63
N TYR A 221 -17.15 5.10 -15.68
CA TYR A 221 -16.77 4.08 -14.71
C TYR A 221 -17.50 4.35 -13.39
N THR A 222 -18.47 3.51 -13.07
CA THR A 222 -19.21 3.59 -11.81
C THR A 222 -18.73 2.51 -10.86
N ARG A 223 -18.40 2.88 -9.63
CA ARG A 223 -18.02 1.90 -8.62
C ARG A 223 -19.26 1.18 -8.08
N ARG A 224 -19.21 -0.15 -8.06
CA ARG A 224 -20.25 -1.03 -7.50
C ARG A 224 -19.71 -1.82 -6.33
N GLU A 225 -20.54 -2.04 -5.32
CA GLU A 225 -20.21 -2.98 -4.24
C GLU A 225 -20.44 -4.40 -4.75
N LEU A 226 -19.38 -5.01 -5.22
CA LEU A 226 -19.35 -6.37 -5.75
C LEU A 226 -18.07 -7.04 -5.32
N PRO A 227 -18.11 -7.98 -4.33
CA PRO A 227 -16.96 -8.74 -3.93
C PRO A 227 -16.39 -9.53 -5.10
N ASN A 228 -15.10 -9.38 -5.31
CA ASN A 228 -14.38 -10.05 -6.40
C ASN A 228 -12.99 -10.49 -5.94
N HIS A 229 -12.40 -11.42 -6.66
CA HIS A 229 -11.03 -11.86 -6.42
C HIS A 229 -10.27 -12.05 -7.73
N ASN A 230 -8.97 -11.89 -7.64
CA ASN A 230 -8.04 -12.16 -8.73
C ASN A 230 -6.89 -12.99 -8.21
N ASP A 231 -6.63 -14.13 -8.86
CA ASP A 231 -5.51 -15.01 -8.60
C ASP A 231 -4.49 -14.88 -9.73
N SER A 232 -3.23 -14.70 -9.40
CA SER A 232 -2.15 -14.60 -10.38
C SER A 232 -0.97 -15.48 -10.02
N TRP A 233 -0.39 -16.12 -11.02
CA TRP A 233 0.83 -16.88 -10.94
C TRP A 233 1.87 -16.28 -11.88
N ASN A 234 3.07 -16.09 -11.38
CA ASN A 234 4.20 -15.61 -12.17
C ASN A 234 5.40 -16.52 -11.94
N LEU A 235 5.97 -17.04 -13.02
CA LEU A 235 7.22 -17.78 -13.02
C LEU A 235 8.24 -16.98 -13.81
N SER A 236 9.39 -16.71 -13.22
CA SER A 236 10.53 -16.02 -13.87
C SER A 236 11.83 -16.77 -13.61
N SER A 237 12.73 -16.70 -14.57
CA SER A 237 14.06 -17.30 -14.54
C SER A 237 15.09 -16.34 -15.12
#